data_9813f9233bd5875b7840faf8ddbbea20
#
_entry.id   9813f9233bd5875b7840faf8ddbbea20
#
_cell.length_a   1.000
_cell.length_b   1.000
_cell.length_c   1.000
_cell.angle_alpha   90.00
_cell.angle_beta   90.00
_cell.angle_gamma   90.00
#
_symmetry.space_group_name_H-M   'P 1'
#
loop_
_entity.id
_entity.type
_entity.pdbx_description
1 polymer ?
#
loop_
_entity_poly.entity_id
_entity_poly.type
_entity_poly.pdbx_seq_one_letter_code
_entity_poly.pdbx_strand_id
1 'polypeptide(L)'
;REVSWGSEMCIRDRVYNDEEKDVEVLAVPFDGFKTTFTIQYDLEDLDVQYSSIQNAYTNYEKQIAPARTFCLLSEVTELAKQGLIKGGNVGNAVIIVDKDIDGDEVKFFMDKFGIKFYQGSRGLYKSQHLRFKNEPVRHKTLDLIGDLALLGKPIKGHVTAIKSGHKGNVEFARILRKEFKDQFK
;
A
#
# COMPACT_ATOMS: atom_id res chain seq x y z
N ARG A 1 -3.94 0.76 -30.36
CA ARG A 1 -5.20 0.02 -30.13
C ARG A 1 -5.82 0.59 -28.89
N GLU A 2 -6.87 1.38 -29.02
CA GLU A 2 -7.74 1.74 -27.91
C GLU A 2 -8.32 0.44 -27.37
N VAL A 3 -7.97 0.09 -26.16
CA VAL A 3 -8.64 -0.98 -25.43
C VAL A 3 -9.99 -0.40 -25.03
N SER A 4 -11.05 -0.82 -25.74
CA SER A 4 -12.41 -0.56 -25.32
C SER A 4 -12.64 -1.30 -23.99
N TRP A 5 -12.36 -0.63 -22.89
CA TRP A 5 -12.81 -1.07 -21.59
C TRP A 5 -14.33 -0.99 -21.59
N GLY A 6 -15.00 -2.09 -21.28
CA GLY A 6 -16.44 -2.10 -21.06
C GLY A 6 -16.83 -0.96 -20.11
N SER A 7 -18.10 -0.55 -20.13
CA SER A 7 -18.61 0.63 -19.42
C SER A 7 -17.96 0.83 -18.04
N GLU A 8 -17.35 2.01 -17.83
CA GLU A 8 -16.76 2.41 -16.55
C GLU A 8 -17.80 2.43 -15.45
N MET A 9 -17.44 2.02 -14.26
CA MET A 9 -18.30 2.12 -13.09
C MET A 9 -18.24 3.55 -12.53
N CYS A 10 -19.30 4.32 -12.76
CA CYS A 10 -19.43 5.67 -12.21
C CYS A 10 -19.79 5.60 -10.72
N ILE A 11 -18.87 6.04 -9.89
CA ILE A 11 -19.05 6.07 -8.43
C ILE A 11 -20.05 7.14 -8.02
N ARG A 12 -20.89 6.79 -7.03
CA ARG A 12 -21.62 7.73 -6.16
C ARG A 12 -20.99 7.69 -4.78
N ASP A 13 -21.31 8.66 -3.93
CA ASP A 13 -20.74 8.75 -2.57
C ASP A 13 -20.91 7.45 -1.80
N ARG A 14 -19.82 6.86 -1.36
CA ARG A 14 -19.77 5.64 -0.55
C ARG A 14 -18.64 5.71 0.45
N VAL A 15 -18.88 5.15 1.62
CA VAL A 15 -17.92 5.12 2.72
C VAL A 15 -17.86 3.70 3.31
N TYR A 16 -16.66 3.25 3.60
CA TYR A 16 -16.35 2.16 4.52
C TYR A 16 -15.58 2.71 5.70
N ASN A 17 -15.98 2.39 6.90
CA ASN A 17 -15.32 2.80 8.13
C ASN A 17 -15.13 1.59 9.06
N ASP A 18 -13.94 1.46 9.65
CA ASP A 18 -13.61 0.52 10.73
C ASP A 18 -13.06 1.37 11.89
N GLU A 19 -13.94 1.77 12.80
CA GLU A 19 -13.63 2.67 13.92
C GLU A 19 -12.60 2.07 14.89
N GLU A 20 -12.58 0.73 15.06
CA GLU A 20 -11.62 0.07 15.93
C GLU A 20 -10.19 0.20 15.43
N LYS A 21 -10.00 0.32 14.11
CA LYS A 21 -8.70 0.40 13.44
C LYS A 21 -8.38 1.78 12.88
N ASP A 22 -9.28 2.73 13.06
CA ASP A 22 -9.17 4.08 12.47
C ASP A 22 -8.92 4.03 10.95
N VAL A 23 -9.65 3.14 10.27
CA VAL A 23 -9.58 2.92 8.82
C VAL A 23 -10.78 3.52 8.16
N GLU A 24 -10.56 4.34 7.14
CA GLU A 24 -11.63 4.88 6.30
C GLU A 24 -11.31 4.73 4.82
N VAL A 25 -12.28 4.30 4.04
CA VAL A 25 -12.22 4.34 2.56
C VAL A 25 -13.50 4.96 2.05
N LEU A 26 -13.36 6.04 1.30
CA LEU A 26 -14.49 6.73 0.71
C LEU A 26 -14.31 6.92 -0.80
N ALA A 27 -15.41 6.99 -1.52
CA ALA A 27 -15.41 7.35 -2.93
C ALA A 27 -16.46 8.40 -3.22
N VAL A 28 -16.09 9.36 -4.07
CA VAL A 28 -16.97 10.43 -4.55
C VAL A 28 -16.89 10.52 -6.07
N PRO A 29 -17.91 11.11 -6.74
CA PRO A 29 -17.86 11.32 -8.17
C PRO A 29 -16.64 12.16 -8.59
N PHE A 30 -16.00 11.73 -9.67
CA PHE A 30 -14.89 12.45 -10.28
C PHE A 30 -14.79 12.06 -11.76
N ASP A 31 -14.41 12.99 -12.62
CA ASP A 31 -14.20 12.70 -14.04
C ASP A 31 -12.83 12.06 -14.27
N GLY A 32 -12.83 10.74 -14.51
CA GLY A 32 -11.68 9.88 -14.53
C GLY A 32 -11.47 9.13 -13.22
N PHE A 33 -10.30 8.51 -13.02
CA PHE A 33 -9.96 7.80 -11.79
C PHE A 33 -8.87 8.52 -11.02
N LYS A 34 -9.22 9.02 -9.83
CA LYS A 34 -8.29 9.64 -8.89
C LYS A 34 -8.19 8.81 -7.63
N THR A 35 -6.99 8.69 -7.10
CA THR A 35 -6.74 8.05 -5.81
C THR A 35 -6.04 9.02 -4.87
N THR A 36 -6.45 9.03 -3.60
CA THR A 36 -5.72 9.67 -2.50
C THR A 36 -5.54 8.64 -1.40
N PHE A 37 -4.34 8.47 -0.91
CA PHE A 37 -4.04 7.55 0.18
C PHE A 37 -3.26 8.28 1.27
N THR A 38 -3.63 8.06 2.53
CA THR A 38 -2.90 8.55 3.71
C THR A 38 -2.53 7.37 4.58
N ILE A 39 -1.27 7.29 4.95
CA ILE A 39 -0.76 6.39 5.99
C ILE A 39 -0.29 7.23 7.18
N GLN A 40 -0.36 6.63 8.36
CA GLN A 40 0.17 7.19 9.59
C GLN A 40 0.77 6.06 10.41
N TYR A 41 2.05 6.21 10.76
CA TYR A 41 2.77 5.35 11.67
C TYR A 41 3.46 6.24 12.71
N ASP A 42 3.57 5.76 13.93
CA ASP A 42 4.29 6.47 15.00
C ASP A 42 5.79 6.12 14.94
N LEU A 43 6.42 6.49 13.83
CA LEU A 43 7.82 6.21 13.53
C LEU A 43 8.48 7.43 12.92
N GLU A 44 9.71 7.77 13.35
CA GLU A 44 10.43 8.99 12.95
C GLU A 44 10.53 9.18 11.44
N ASP A 45 10.84 8.14 10.67
CA ASP A 45 10.98 8.20 9.20
C ASP A 45 9.72 7.75 8.45
N LEU A 46 8.67 7.39 9.14
CA LEU A 46 7.39 6.93 8.57
C LEU A 46 6.21 7.51 9.37
N ASP A 47 6.21 8.80 9.55
CA ASP A 47 5.10 9.54 10.14
C ASP A 47 3.91 9.61 9.15
N VAL A 48 3.23 10.70 9.07
CA VAL A 48 2.14 10.88 8.12
C VAL A 48 2.69 11.05 6.70
N GLN A 49 2.29 10.14 5.82
CA GLN A 49 2.55 10.29 4.39
C GLN A 49 1.24 10.28 3.63
N TYR A 50 1.20 11.07 2.56
CA TYR A 50 0.07 11.04 1.66
C TYR A 50 0.50 10.97 0.19
N SER A 51 -0.37 10.42 -0.65
CA SER A 51 -0.23 10.36 -2.10
C SER A 51 -1.58 10.71 -2.73
N SER A 52 -1.58 11.62 -3.70
CA SER A 52 -2.78 11.95 -4.48
C SER A 52 -2.43 11.91 -5.96
N ILE A 53 -3.05 11.00 -6.70
CA ILE A 53 -2.71 10.71 -8.10
C ILE A 53 -3.97 10.83 -8.95
N GLN A 54 -3.99 11.81 -9.83
CA GLN A 54 -5.03 11.96 -10.85
C GLN A 54 -4.73 11.04 -12.03
N ASN A 55 -5.79 10.60 -12.72
CA ASN A 55 -5.69 9.69 -13.85
C ASN A 55 -4.82 8.47 -13.51
N ALA A 56 -5.19 7.81 -12.40
CA ALA A 56 -4.37 6.76 -11.78
C ALA A 56 -4.03 5.62 -12.76
N TYR A 57 -4.92 5.30 -13.70
CA TYR A 57 -4.65 4.28 -14.70
C TYR A 57 -3.52 4.68 -15.68
N THR A 58 -3.51 5.91 -16.19
CA THR A 58 -2.49 6.37 -17.13
C THR A 58 -1.15 6.70 -16.46
N ASN A 59 -1.19 7.06 -15.18
CA ASN A 59 -0.02 7.38 -14.38
C ASN A 59 0.54 6.17 -13.62
N TYR A 60 -0.13 5.02 -13.69
CA TYR A 60 0.20 3.82 -12.91
C TYR A 60 1.66 3.40 -13.09
N GLU A 61 2.09 3.21 -14.33
CA GLU A 61 3.43 2.70 -14.66
C GLU A 61 4.55 3.60 -14.11
N LYS A 62 4.38 4.92 -14.19
CA LYS A 62 5.43 5.88 -13.81
C LYS A 62 5.39 6.27 -12.34
N GLN A 63 4.20 6.36 -11.75
CA GLN A 63 4.04 6.96 -10.42
C GLN A 63 3.69 5.96 -9.33
N ILE A 64 3.21 4.75 -9.67
CA ILE A 64 2.68 3.79 -8.72
C ILE A 64 3.45 2.47 -8.78
N ALA A 65 3.49 1.83 -9.94
CA ALA A 65 4.07 0.49 -10.12
C ALA A 65 5.52 0.33 -9.62
N PRO A 66 6.41 1.34 -9.72
CA PRO A 66 7.77 1.19 -9.22
C PRO A 66 7.87 1.19 -7.68
N ALA A 67 6.83 1.57 -6.93
CA ALA A 67 6.87 1.64 -5.48
C ALA A 67 6.96 0.24 -4.88
N ARG A 68 8.02 -0.02 -4.09
CA ARG A 68 8.21 -1.29 -3.38
C ARG A 68 7.32 -1.35 -2.16
N THR A 69 6.94 -2.57 -1.77
CA THR A 69 6.34 -2.81 -0.45
C THR A 69 7.28 -2.37 0.66
N PHE A 70 6.74 -2.10 1.83
CA PHE A 70 7.54 -1.86 3.03
C PHE A 70 7.16 -2.86 4.11
N CYS A 71 8.07 -3.09 5.03
CA CYS A 71 7.87 -3.95 6.18
C CYS A 71 8.58 -3.38 7.40
N LEU A 72 7.97 -3.57 8.57
CA LEU A 72 8.60 -3.27 9.85
C LEU A 72 9.57 -4.39 10.20
N LEU A 73 10.71 -4.05 10.77
CA LEU A 73 11.71 -5.05 11.15
C LEU A 73 11.16 -6.04 12.18
N SER A 74 10.30 -5.58 13.10
CA SER A 74 9.60 -6.44 14.06
C SER A 74 8.79 -7.54 13.35
N GLU A 75 8.02 -7.18 12.31
CA GLU A 75 7.22 -8.12 11.53
C GLU A 75 8.11 -9.11 10.76
N VAL A 76 9.17 -8.60 10.13
CA VAL A 76 10.13 -9.45 9.39
C VAL A 76 10.80 -10.47 10.31
N THR A 77 11.19 -10.05 11.52
CA THR A 77 11.81 -10.93 12.52
C THR A 77 10.88 -12.10 12.87
N GLU A 78 9.61 -11.79 13.14
CA GLU A 78 8.62 -12.80 13.51
C GLU A 78 8.34 -13.77 12.36
N LEU A 79 8.10 -13.25 11.16
CA LEU A 79 7.88 -14.07 9.96
C LEU A 79 9.09 -14.94 9.61
N ALA A 80 10.30 -14.41 9.86
CA ALA A 80 11.53 -15.15 9.61
C ALA A 80 11.72 -16.32 10.57
N LYS A 81 11.38 -16.14 11.86
CA LYS A 81 11.38 -17.22 12.87
C LYS A 81 10.40 -18.33 12.51
N GLN A 82 9.25 -17.98 11.94
CA GLN A 82 8.22 -18.91 11.46
C GLN A 82 8.55 -19.56 10.10
N GLY A 83 9.67 -19.20 9.46
CA GLY A 83 10.03 -19.72 8.14
C GLY A 83 9.15 -19.24 6.98
N LEU A 84 8.38 -18.19 7.18
CA LEU A 84 7.41 -17.68 6.21
C LEU A 84 8.02 -16.76 5.16
N ILE A 85 9.26 -16.29 5.35
CA ILE A 85 9.94 -15.44 4.35
C ILE A 85 10.62 -16.33 3.31
N LYS A 86 9.99 -16.45 2.15
CA LYS A 86 10.50 -17.31 1.05
C LYS A 86 11.23 -16.55 -0.06
N GLY A 87 11.18 -15.22 -0.11
CA GLY A 87 11.74 -14.47 -1.25
C GLY A 87 11.90 -12.96 -1.04
N GLY A 88 11.82 -12.49 0.22
CA GLY A 88 12.05 -11.09 0.53
C GLY A 88 13.54 -10.71 0.40
N ASN A 89 13.84 -9.61 -0.26
CA ASN A 89 15.16 -8.99 -0.30
C ASN A 89 15.04 -7.46 -0.34
N VAL A 90 16.14 -6.76 -0.09
CA VAL A 90 16.19 -5.28 -0.08
C VAL A 90 15.88 -4.64 -1.44
N GLY A 91 15.85 -5.41 -2.52
CA GLY A 91 15.49 -4.93 -3.86
C GLY A 91 13.99 -4.81 -4.07
N ASN A 92 13.18 -5.60 -3.35
CA ASN A 92 11.73 -5.67 -3.52
C ASN A 92 10.92 -5.17 -2.31
N ALA A 93 11.56 -4.86 -1.19
CA ALA A 93 10.92 -4.31 0.00
C ALA A 93 11.76 -3.19 0.63
N VAL A 94 11.08 -2.18 1.15
CA VAL A 94 11.66 -1.13 1.99
C VAL A 94 11.60 -1.59 3.44
N ILE A 95 12.75 -1.64 4.13
CA ILE A 95 12.81 -2.04 5.53
C ILE A 95 12.80 -0.82 6.42
N ILE A 96 11.94 -0.83 7.43
CA ILE A 96 11.83 0.20 8.44
C ILE A 96 12.17 -0.41 9.79
N VAL A 97 13.16 0.16 10.45
CA VAL A 97 13.66 -0.30 11.75
C VAL A 97 12.82 0.35 12.84
N ASP A 98 11.84 -0.38 13.34
CA ASP A 98 10.86 0.06 14.33
C ASP A 98 11.18 -0.35 15.77
N LYS A 99 12.24 -1.12 15.96
CA LYS A 99 12.70 -1.62 17.27
C LYS A 99 14.22 -1.58 17.39
N ASP A 100 14.73 -1.69 18.60
CA ASP A 100 16.14 -1.93 18.82
C ASP A 100 16.53 -3.34 18.35
N ILE A 101 17.72 -3.43 17.79
CA ILE A 101 18.25 -4.68 17.21
C ILE A 101 19.40 -5.14 18.13
N ASP A 102 19.32 -6.37 18.60
CA ASP A 102 20.41 -7.01 19.34
C ASP A 102 21.45 -7.65 18.41
N GLY A 103 22.57 -8.10 19.01
CA GLY A 103 23.68 -8.69 18.26
C GLY A 103 23.33 -9.98 17.52
N ASP A 104 22.42 -10.78 18.08
CA ASP A 104 21.98 -12.04 17.47
C ASP A 104 21.08 -11.79 16.27
N GLU A 105 20.20 -10.79 16.37
CA GLU A 105 19.39 -10.34 15.25
C GLU A 105 20.22 -9.72 14.13
N VAL A 106 21.22 -8.91 14.45
CA VAL A 106 22.17 -8.35 13.46
C VAL A 106 22.83 -9.48 12.68
N LYS A 107 23.34 -10.49 13.39
CA LYS A 107 23.96 -11.65 12.78
C LYS A 107 22.97 -12.44 11.91
N PHE A 108 21.79 -12.71 12.43
CA PHE A 108 20.73 -13.42 11.70
C PHE A 108 20.37 -12.74 10.38
N PHE A 109 20.15 -11.42 10.40
CA PHE A 109 19.81 -10.68 9.18
C PHE A 109 20.98 -10.60 8.19
N MET A 110 22.20 -10.51 8.69
CA MET A 110 23.40 -10.55 7.86
C MET A 110 23.54 -11.91 7.16
N ASP A 111 23.44 -13.00 7.92
CA ASP A 111 23.65 -14.35 7.40
C ASP A 111 22.53 -14.77 6.42
N LYS A 112 21.27 -14.41 6.74
CA LYS A 112 20.11 -14.85 5.96
C LYS A 112 19.79 -13.97 4.77
N PHE A 113 19.99 -12.66 4.90
CA PHE A 113 19.54 -11.66 3.91
C PHE A 113 20.66 -10.76 3.38
N GLY A 114 21.87 -10.86 3.92
CA GLY A 114 22.99 -9.98 3.58
C GLY A 114 22.82 -8.53 4.03
N ILE A 115 21.94 -8.29 5.02
CA ILE A 115 21.60 -6.96 5.50
C ILE A 115 22.46 -6.62 6.71
N LYS A 116 23.23 -5.52 6.61
CA LYS A 116 24.07 -5.00 7.70
C LYS A 116 23.33 -3.96 8.50
N PHE A 117 22.76 -4.36 9.64
CA PHE A 117 22.24 -3.39 10.58
C PHE A 117 23.35 -2.83 11.47
N TYR A 118 23.18 -1.60 11.91
CA TYR A 118 24.03 -0.96 12.91
C TYR A 118 23.22 -0.79 14.20
N GLN A 119 23.85 -1.08 15.33
CA GLN A 119 23.24 -0.93 16.63
C GLN A 119 22.75 0.53 16.82
N GLY A 120 21.52 0.69 17.33
CA GLY A 120 20.89 2.01 17.49
C GLY A 120 20.31 2.63 16.22
N SER A 121 20.29 1.92 15.09
CA SER A 121 19.59 2.40 13.90
C SER A 121 18.08 2.32 14.12
N ARG A 122 17.38 3.41 13.84
CA ARG A 122 15.92 3.51 13.82
C ARG A 122 15.47 4.14 12.52
N GLY A 123 14.23 3.92 12.14
CA GLY A 123 13.62 4.49 10.94
C GLY A 123 13.99 3.76 9.65
N LEU A 124 14.10 4.49 8.56
CA LEU A 124 14.41 3.92 7.25
C LEU A 124 15.80 3.27 7.26
N TYR A 125 15.89 2.02 6.79
CA TYR A 125 17.18 1.34 6.67
C TYR A 125 18.15 2.14 5.77
N LYS A 126 19.22 2.69 6.36
CA LYS A 126 20.09 3.70 5.76
C LYS A 126 20.77 3.31 4.43
N SER A 127 20.91 2.03 4.15
CA SER A 127 21.50 1.55 2.89
C SER A 127 20.48 1.47 1.75
N GLN A 128 19.21 1.81 2.00
CA GLN A 128 18.17 1.79 0.98
C GLN A 128 17.90 3.21 0.46
N HIS A 129 17.95 3.36 -0.86
CA HIS A 129 17.45 4.55 -1.51
C HIS A 129 15.99 4.35 -1.88
N LEU A 130 15.13 5.26 -1.44
CA LEU A 130 13.74 5.29 -1.87
C LEU A 130 13.63 5.68 -3.35
N ARG A 131 12.78 5.01 -4.10
CA ARG A 131 12.44 5.36 -5.49
C ARG A 131 11.59 6.63 -5.55
N PHE A 132 10.82 6.88 -4.49
CA PHE A 132 10.03 8.10 -4.27
C PHE A 132 10.17 8.52 -2.81
N LYS A 133 10.17 9.82 -2.53
CA LYS A 133 10.21 10.31 -1.13
C LYS A 133 9.09 9.72 -0.25
N ASN A 134 7.95 9.45 -0.85
CA ASN A 134 6.77 8.85 -0.23
C ASN A 134 6.48 7.45 -0.79
N GLU A 135 7.50 6.64 -1.00
CA GLU A 135 7.38 5.29 -1.58
C GLU A 135 6.42 4.39 -0.80
N PRO A 136 6.41 4.35 0.55
CA PRO A 136 5.47 3.54 1.31
C PRO A 136 4.00 3.83 1.00
N VAL A 137 3.58 5.08 0.99
CA VAL A 137 2.17 5.41 0.68
C VAL A 137 1.83 5.20 -0.80
N ARG A 138 2.81 5.30 -1.71
CA ARG A 138 2.59 4.94 -3.12
C ARG A 138 2.35 3.44 -3.29
N HIS A 139 3.05 2.61 -2.54
CA HIS A 139 2.77 1.18 -2.52
C HIS A 139 1.38 0.88 -1.96
N LYS A 140 0.94 1.57 -0.91
CA LYS A 140 -0.44 1.46 -0.42
C LYS A 140 -1.48 1.88 -1.47
N THR A 141 -1.15 2.87 -2.30
CA THR A 141 -1.98 3.24 -3.46
C THR A 141 -2.01 2.11 -4.51
N LEU A 142 -0.89 1.42 -4.74
CA LEU A 142 -0.82 0.24 -5.61
C LEU A 142 -1.71 -0.88 -5.07
N ASP A 143 -1.63 -1.18 -3.78
CA ASP A 143 -2.47 -2.17 -3.10
C ASP A 143 -3.96 -1.83 -3.29
N LEU A 144 -4.35 -0.57 -3.04
CA LEU A 144 -5.73 -0.10 -3.21
C LEU A 144 -6.24 -0.33 -4.64
N ILE A 145 -5.46 0.05 -5.65
CA ILE A 145 -5.83 -0.13 -7.06
C ILE A 145 -5.95 -1.62 -7.40
N GLY A 146 -5.01 -2.44 -6.92
CA GLY A 146 -5.04 -3.89 -7.12
C GLY A 146 -6.26 -4.56 -6.49
N ASP A 147 -6.59 -4.18 -5.24
CA ASP A 147 -7.76 -4.72 -4.54
C ASP A 147 -9.08 -4.27 -5.20
N LEU A 148 -9.15 -3.01 -5.66
CA LEU A 148 -10.31 -2.51 -6.38
C LEU A 148 -10.46 -3.13 -7.78
N ALA A 149 -9.38 -3.59 -8.40
CA ALA A 149 -9.45 -4.32 -9.67
C ALA A 149 -10.25 -5.63 -9.59
N LEU A 150 -10.44 -6.19 -8.36
CA LEU A 150 -11.34 -7.32 -8.11
C LEU A 150 -12.81 -7.03 -8.49
N LEU A 151 -13.19 -5.77 -8.64
CA LEU A 151 -14.49 -5.39 -9.20
C LEU A 151 -14.67 -5.86 -10.65
N GLY A 152 -13.58 -6.04 -11.41
CA GLY A 152 -13.63 -6.48 -12.81
C GLY A 152 -14.04 -5.39 -13.79
N LYS A 153 -14.16 -4.13 -13.34
CA LYS A 153 -14.46 -2.97 -14.17
C LYS A 153 -13.64 -1.75 -13.75
N PRO A 154 -13.23 -0.89 -14.69
CA PRO A 154 -12.60 0.38 -14.36
C PRO A 154 -13.54 1.27 -13.54
N ILE A 155 -12.97 1.98 -12.60
CA ILE A 155 -13.68 2.94 -11.74
C ILE A 155 -13.57 4.34 -12.35
N LYS A 156 -14.68 5.05 -12.40
CA LYS A 156 -14.75 6.49 -12.65
C LYS A 156 -15.19 7.17 -11.35
N GLY A 157 -14.24 7.81 -10.67
CA GLY A 157 -14.47 8.42 -9.36
C GLY A 157 -13.16 8.76 -8.65
N HIS A 158 -13.24 9.44 -7.52
CA HIS A 158 -12.14 9.71 -6.62
C HIS A 158 -12.25 8.82 -5.39
N VAL A 159 -11.30 7.92 -5.19
CA VAL A 159 -11.21 7.06 -4.01
C VAL A 159 -10.15 7.61 -3.07
N THR A 160 -10.56 7.86 -1.83
CA THR A 160 -9.67 8.27 -0.74
C THR A 160 -9.61 7.15 0.29
N ALA A 161 -8.42 6.75 0.70
CA ALA A 161 -8.20 5.74 1.73
C ALA A 161 -7.29 6.31 2.83
N ILE A 162 -7.68 6.09 4.08
CA ILE A 162 -6.96 6.52 5.28
C ILE A 162 -6.63 5.27 6.09
N LYS A 163 -5.34 5.04 6.34
CA LYS A 163 -4.81 3.90 7.12
C LYS A 163 -5.29 2.51 6.65
N SER A 164 -5.83 2.42 5.42
CA SER A 164 -6.40 1.18 4.90
C SER A 164 -5.31 0.15 4.56
N GLY A 165 -5.71 -1.10 4.63
CA GLY A 165 -4.95 -2.24 4.13
C GLY A 165 -5.86 -3.11 3.26
N HIS A 166 -5.37 -4.26 2.80
CA HIS A 166 -6.12 -5.17 1.94
C HIS A 166 -7.53 -5.50 2.46
N LYS A 167 -7.69 -5.72 3.78
CA LYS A 167 -9.00 -5.99 4.38
C LYS A 167 -9.97 -4.84 4.10
N GLY A 168 -9.60 -3.60 4.45
CA GLY A 168 -10.46 -2.43 4.23
C GLY A 168 -10.75 -2.17 2.75
N ASN A 169 -9.74 -2.29 1.90
CA ASN A 169 -9.88 -2.12 0.45
C ASN A 169 -10.85 -3.15 -0.15
N VAL A 170 -10.73 -4.43 0.24
CA VAL A 170 -11.60 -5.52 -0.25
C VAL A 170 -13.03 -5.37 0.28
N GLU A 171 -13.22 -5.00 1.56
CA GLU A 171 -14.57 -4.73 2.08
C GLU A 171 -15.22 -3.55 1.36
N PHE A 172 -14.46 -2.50 1.09
CA PHE A 172 -14.95 -1.39 0.28
C PHE A 172 -15.34 -1.83 -1.14
N ALA A 173 -14.51 -2.65 -1.79
CA ALA A 173 -14.83 -3.22 -3.09
C ALA A 173 -16.15 -4.05 -3.05
N ARG A 174 -16.38 -4.81 -1.97
CA ARG A 174 -17.64 -5.54 -1.78
C ARG A 174 -18.85 -4.61 -1.66
N ILE A 175 -18.72 -3.49 -0.95
CA ILE A 175 -19.76 -2.47 -0.87
C ILE A 175 -20.08 -1.95 -2.27
N LEU A 176 -19.06 -1.53 -3.02
CA LEU A 176 -19.24 -1.03 -4.38
C LEU A 176 -19.91 -2.08 -5.28
N ARG A 177 -19.46 -3.32 -5.22
CA ARG A 177 -20.06 -4.41 -6.03
C ARG A 177 -21.53 -4.66 -5.71
N LYS A 178 -21.90 -4.61 -4.43
CA LYS A 178 -23.30 -4.78 -3.99
C LYS A 178 -24.19 -3.64 -4.47
N GLU A 179 -23.74 -2.42 -4.29
CA GLU A 179 -24.51 -1.21 -4.62
C GLU A 179 -24.66 -1.00 -6.13
N PHE A 180 -23.64 -1.33 -6.88
CA PHE A 180 -23.61 -1.09 -8.32
C PHE A 180 -23.79 -2.40 -9.14
N LYS A 181 -24.41 -3.43 -8.54
CA LYS A 181 -24.60 -4.74 -9.17
C LYS A 181 -25.20 -4.68 -10.58
N ASP A 182 -26.05 -3.67 -10.87
CA ASP A 182 -26.64 -3.50 -12.20
C ASP A 182 -25.64 -3.00 -13.25
N GLN A 183 -24.55 -2.40 -12.82
CA GLN A 183 -23.45 -2.00 -13.71
C GLN A 183 -22.49 -3.18 -14.01
N PHE A 184 -22.67 -4.33 -13.34
CA PHE A 184 -21.86 -5.54 -13.56
C PHE A 184 -22.57 -6.58 -14.45
N LYS A 185 -23.80 -6.27 -14.90
CA LYS A 185 -24.50 -7.03 -15.92
C LYS A 185 -24.04 -6.56 -17.29
#